data_89e52fc0002670623596bcc3f60d082f
#
_entry.id   89e52fc0002670623596bcc3f60d082f
#
_cell.length_a   1.000
_cell.length_b   1.000
_cell.length_c   1.000
_cell.angle_alpha   90.00
_cell.angle_beta   90.00
_cell.angle_gamma   90.00
#
_symmetry.space_group_name_H-M   'P 1'
#
loop_
_entity.id
_entity.type
_entity.pdbx_description
1 polymer ?
#
loop_
_entity_poly.entity_id
_entity_poly.type
_entity_poly.pdbx_seq_one_letter_code
_entity_poly.pdbx_strand_id
1 'polypeptide(L)'
;MLPEDVAICYAIKANTFITAELENDVDRFEICSPGEAEICDLLDIPDKMMVISGVYKTPEVMENMVANGKCDRIFTVESLTQFNLFKELSEKYKKKISLLLRLTNGSQFGINSDEIEEIISKRNEFEYLDVLGIQFFSGTQKTSLKKLKREIDKLDNLLILLKEKYDYTAEELEYGTGFPAAYFKEDTINEDELIGGFAQLLNEMTSKPKITLELGRSIAAICGKYYTHIVDKKCNKGENYLLVDGGMNHIVYYGQHMAMKQPYLSVCGKETEPCTESWNICGSLCSMNDIIAKQISLPDIEIGDVICFENTGAYCMTEGISLFLSRDIPSVYIKKEDGTYLCVRDSFETFNLNKPNYRKETN
;
A
#
# COMPACT_ATOMS: atom_id res chain seq x y z
N MET A 1 10.73 -9.93 17.28
CA MET A 1 9.51 -9.41 17.94
C MET A 1 8.26 -10.16 17.53
N LEU A 2 8.00 -10.36 16.24
CA LEU A 2 6.91 -11.25 15.80
C LEU A 2 7.31 -12.71 15.98
N PRO A 3 6.36 -13.66 16.18
CA PRO A 3 6.62 -15.09 16.15
C PRO A 3 7.27 -15.53 14.83
N GLU A 4 8.16 -16.52 14.86
CA GLU A 4 8.91 -16.97 13.66
C GLU A 4 8.03 -17.60 12.57
N ASP A 5 6.85 -18.09 12.93
CA ASP A 5 5.87 -18.71 12.04
C ASP A 5 4.87 -17.74 11.41
N VAL A 6 5.01 -16.45 11.69
CA VAL A 6 4.19 -15.39 11.07
C VAL A 6 4.73 -15.05 9.68
N ALA A 7 3.91 -15.30 8.66
CA ALA A 7 4.23 -14.95 7.27
C ALA A 7 3.96 -13.46 6.98
N ILE A 8 4.69 -12.91 6.02
CA ILE A 8 4.55 -11.52 5.57
C ILE A 8 4.02 -11.49 4.14
N CYS A 9 2.94 -10.75 3.91
CA CYS A 9 2.39 -10.43 2.61
C CYS A 9 2.59 -8.94 2.33
N TYR A 10 3.44 -8.59 1.37
CA TYR A 10 3.68 -7.19 1.01
C TYR A 10 2.60 -6.68 0.05
N ALA A 11 1.90 -5.61 0.44
CA ALA A 11 0.92 -4.93 -0.41
C ALA A 11 1.64 -4.03 -1.42
N ILE A 12 1.78 -4.49 -2.68
CA ILE A 12 2.62 -3.82 -3.69
C ILE A 12 2.12 -2.42 -4.06
N LYS A 13 0.83 -2.14 -3.86
CA LYS A 13 0.24 -0.79 -4.02
C LYS A 13 0.95 0.28 -3.22
N ALA A 14 1.63 -0.09 -2.12
CA ALA A 14 2.41 0.86 -1.33
C ALA A 14 3.60 1.41 -2.11
N ASN A 15 4.32 0.55 -2.83
CA ASN A 15 5.40 0.92 -3.74
C ASN A 15 5.75 -0.27 -4.65
N THR A 16 5.35 -0.20 -5.91
CA THR A 16 5.60 -1.27 -6.88
C THR A 16 7.07 -1.41 -7.27
N PHE A 17 7.87 -0.35 -7.12
CA PHE A 17 9.28 -0.34 -7.56
C PHE A 17 10.21 -1.19 -6.68
N ILE A 18 9.81 -1.47 -5.43
CA ILE A 18 10.60 -2.32 -4.52
C ILE A 18 10.15 -3.78 -4.51
N THR A 19 9.17 -4.17 -5.35
CA THR A 19 8.60 -5.52 -5.36
C THR A 19 9.67 -6.58 -5.60
N ALA A 20 10.52 -6.40 -6.62
CA ALA A 20 11.60 -7.34 -6.92
C ALA A 20 12.67 -7.42 -5.81
N GLU A 21 12.92 -6.31 -5.14
CA GLU A 21 13.92 -6.26 -4.05
C GLU A 21 13.43 -7.00 -2.79
N LEU A 22 12.10 -7.19 -2.65
CA LEU A 22 11.49 -7.85 -1.48
C LEU A 22 11.20 -9.35 -1.70
N GLU A 23 11.46 -9.93 -2.88
CA GLU A 23 11.08 -11.31 -3.22
C GLU A 23 11.64 -12.34 -2.22
N ASN A 24 12.83 -12.10 -1.69
CA ASN A 24 13.46 -13.01 -0.73
C ASN A 24 13.18 -12.68 0.74
N ASP A 25 12.50 -11.57 1.00
CA ASP A 25 12.26 -11.05 2.36
C ASP A 25 10.80 -11.18 2.79
N VAL A 26 9.89 -11.53 1.85
CA VAL A 26 8.46 -11.70 2.13
C VAL A 26 7.96 -13.04 1.59
N ASP A 27 6.90 -13.55 2.20
CA ASP A 27 6.30 -14.82 1.78
C ASP A 27 5.34 -14.65 0.60
N ARG A 28 4.68 -13.47 0.50
CA ARG A 28 3.66 -13.19 -0.51
C ARG A 28 3.58 -11.70 -0.86
N PHE A 29 2.88 -11.44 -1.98
CA PHE A 29 2.54 -10.11 -2.46
C PHE A 29 1.02 -9.97 -2.62
N GLU A 30 0.42 -8.95 -2.00
CA GLU A 30 -0.97 -8.58 -2.21
C GLU A 30 -1.10 -7.67 -3.42
N ILE A 31 -1.99 -8.04 -4.36
CA ILE A 31 -2.19 -7.46 -5.68
C ILE A 31 -3.64 -7.03 -5.80
N CYS A 32 -3.89 -5.75 -6.04
CA CYS A 32 -5.23 -5.17 -6.00
C CYS A 32 -5.80 -4.77 -7.37
N SER A 33 -5.02 -4.94 -8.45
CA SER A 33 -5.46 -4.57 -9.79
C SER A 33 -4.84 -5.46 -10.87
N PRO A 34 -5.43 -5.52 -12.08
CA PRO A 34 -4.81 -6.20 -13.22
C PRO A 34 -3.41 -5.66 -13.57
N GLY A 35 -3.23 -4.32 -13.49
CA GLY A 35 -1.93 -3.71 -13.78
C GLY A 35 -0.85 -4.10 -12.76
N GLU A 36 -1.20 -4.24 -11.49
CA GLU A 36 -0.28 -4.76 -10.47
C GLU A 36 0.07 -6.24 -10.73
N ALA A 37 -0.89 -7.05 -11.22
CA ALA A 37 -0.62 -8.43 -11.60
C ALA A 37 0.35 -8.50 -12.80
N GLU A 38 0.21 -7.61 -13.79
CA GLU A 38 1.14 -7.51 -14.92
C GLU A 38 2.54 -7.09 -14.46
N ILE A 39 2.65 -6.19 -13.47
CA ILE A 39 3.95 -5.82 -12.89
C ILE A 39 4.62 -7.05 -12.25
N CYS A 40 3.90 -7.83 -11.47
CA CYS A 40 4.43 -9.05 -10.86
C CYS A 40 4.82 -10.10 -11.92
N ASP A 41 4.00 -10.27 -12.98
CA ASP A 41 4.31 -11.15 -14.09
C ASP A 41 5.58 -10.70 -14.85
N LEU A 42 5.78 -9.38 -15.05
CA LEU A 42 6.99 -8.81 -15.67
C LEU A 42 8.24 -8.97 -14.81
N LEU A 43 8.08 -9.05 -13.51
CA LEU A 43 9.17 -9.28 -12.54
C LEU A 43 9.43 -10.77 -12.27
N ASP A 44 8.74 -11.67 -12.97
CA ASP A 44 8.81 -13.12 -12.79
C ASP A 44 8.50 -13.59 -11.36
N ILE A 45 7.67 -12.83 -10.61
CA ILE A 45 7.23 -13.23 -9.27
C ILE A 45 6.43 -14.55 -9.36
N PRO A 46 6.78 -15.59 -8.58
CA PRO A 46 6.09 -16.87 -8.62
C PRO A 46 4.60 -16.75 -8.29
N ASP A 47 3.72 -17.40 -9.07
CA ASP A 47 2.26 -17.38 -8.86
C ASP A 47 1.86 -17.74 -7.42
N LYS A 48 2.52 -18.71 -6.79
CA LYS A 48 2.29 -19.13 -5.40
C LYS A 48 2.53 -18.03 -4.35
N MET A 49 3.28 -16.99 -4.72
CA MET A 49 3.52 -15.82 -3.87
C MET A 49 2.48 -14.72 -4.07
N MET A 50 1.51 -14.88 -4.95
CA MET A 50 0.55 -13.83 -5.28
C MET A 50 -0.79 -14.06 -4.60
N VAL A 51 -1.30 -13.01 -3.92
CA VAL A 51 -2.67 -12.93 -3.40
C VAL A 51 -3.42 -11.89 -4.22
N ILE A 52 -4.37 -12.34 -5.03
CA ILE A 52 -5.19 -11.47 -5.88
C ILE A 52 -6.35 -10.93 -5.05
N SER A 53 -6.16 -9.72 -4.59
CA SER A 53 -7.11 -8.96 -3.78
C SER A 53 -7.88 -7.92 -4.63
N GLY A 54 -8.39 -6.91 -3.98
CA GLY A 54 -9.08 -5.79 -4.60
C GLY A 54 -10.59 -5.95 -4.66
N VAL A 55 -11.27 -4.84 -4.34
CA VAL A 55 -12.74 -4.76 -4.28
C VAL A 55 -13.41 -4.98 -5.63
N TYR A 56 -12.73 -4.65 -6.72
CA TYR A 56 -13.20 -4.88 -8.08
C TYR A 56 -12.32 -5.90 -8.81
N LYS A 57 -12.90 -7.03 -9.12
CA LYS A 57 -12.30 -8.09 -9.93
C LYS A 57 -13.05 -8.17 -11.26
N THR A 58 -12.37 -7.79 -12.34
CA THR A 58 -12.95 -7.85 -13.70
C THR A 58 -13.16 -9.32 -14.08
N PRO A 59 -14.39 -9.78 -14.40
CA PRO A 59 -14.65 -11.19 -14.68
C PRO A 59 -13.78 -11.78 -15.78
N GLU A 60 -13.56 -11.03 -16.87
CA GLU A 60 -12.76 -11.47 -18.01
C GLU A 60 -11.28 -11.66 -17.61
N VAL A 61 -10.76 -10.81 -16.73
CA VAL A 61 -9.38 -10.91 -16.23
C VAL A 61 -9.24 -12.13 -15.31
N MET A 62 -10.20 -12.33 -14.39
CA MET A 62 -10.21 -13.51 -13.51
C MET A 62 -10.34 -14.80 -14.32
N GLU A 63 -11.23 -14.82 -15.30
CA GLU A 63 -11.39 -15.95 -16.21
C GLU A 63 -10.08 -16.25 -16.96
N ASN A 64 -9.41 -15.22 -17.48
CA ASN A 64 -8.14 -15.38 -18.19
C ASN A 64 -7.06 -15.97 -17.27
N MET A 65 -6.95 -15.49 -16.02
CA MET A 65 -6.02 -16.06 -15.05
C MET A 65 -6.29 -17.56 -14.81
N VAL A 66 -7.53 -17.92 -14.53
CA VAL A 66 -7.91 -19.31 -14.28
C VAL A 66 -7.70 -20.19 -15.52
N ALA A 67 -8.13 -19.73 -16.71
CA ALA A 67 -7.98 -20.47 -17.96
C ALA A 67 -6.50 -20.76 -18.28
N ASN A 68 -5.60 -19.81 -18.03
CA ASN A 68 -4.17 -19.95 -18.30
C ASN A 68 -3.38 -20.69 -17.19
N GLY A 69 -4.07 -21.24 -16.19
CA GLY A 69 -3.45 -22.08 -15.17
C GLY A 69 -2.82 -21.31 -14.02
N LYS A 70 -3.06 -20.01 -13.89
CA LYS A 70 -2.58 -19.21 -12.76
C LYS A 70 -3.41 -19.46 -11.48
N CYS A 71 -3.68 -20.74 -11.17
CA CYS A 71 -4.51 -21.18 -10.07
C CYS A 71 -3.70 -21.40 -8.77
N ASP A 72 -2.38 -21.35 -8.82
CA ASP A 72 -1.53 -21.39 -7.65
C ASP A 72 -1.56 -20.05 -6.88
N ARG A 73 -2.16 -19.01 -7.48
CA ARG A 73 -2.48 -17.75 -6.81
C ARG A 73 -3.62 -17.94 -5.83
N ILE A 74 -3.59 -17.21 -4.74
CA ILE A 74 -4.71 -17.13 -3.80
C ILE A 74 -5.60 -15.96 -4.24
N PHE A 75 -6.92 -16.13 -4.12
CA PHE A 75 -7.88 -15.07 -4.46
C PHE A 75 -8.68 -14.68 -3.21
N THR A 76 -8.74 -13.38 -2.91
CA THR A 76 -9.65 -12.89 -1.86
C THR A 76 -11.06 -12.73 -2.44
N VAL A 77 -12.06 -12.98 -1.63
CA VAL A 77 -13.48 -12.81 -1.99
C VAL A 77 -14.08 -11.71 -1.11
N GLU A 78 -14.58 -10.65 -1.75
CA GLU A 78 -15.12 -9.45 -1.08
C GLU A 78 -16.64 -9.28 -1.27
N SER A 79 -17.29 -10.22 -1.99
CA SER A 79 -18.75 -10.22 -2.20
C SER A 79 -19.24 -11.60 -2.65
N LEU A 80 -20.53 -11.87 -2.48
CA LEU A 80 -21.15 -13.09 -3.03
C LEU A 80 -21.07 -13.15 -4.56
N THR A 81 -21.07 -12.01 -5.24
CA THR A 81 -20.86 -11.95 -6.70
C THR A 81 -19.48 -12.48 -7.08
N GLN A 82 -18.42 -12.09 -6.35
CA GLN A 82 -17.08 -12.62 -6.58
C GLN A 82 -16.99 -14.10 -6.22
N PHE A 83 -17.62 -14.52 -5.13
CA PHE A 83 -17.67 -15.94 -4.76
C PHE A 83 -18.30 -16.79 -5.88
N ASN A 84 -19.45 -16.37 -6.39
CA ASN A 84 -20.14 -17.08 -7.47
C ASN A 84 -19.32 -17.10 -8.76
N LEU A 85 -18.62 -16.01 -9.09
CA LEU A 85 -17.69 -15.96 -10.22
C LEU A 85 -16.60 -17.04 -10.09
N PHE A 86 -15.93 -17.14 -8.96
CA PHE A 86 -14.89 -18.18 -8.77
C PHE A 86 -15.45 -19.57 -8.74
N LYS A 87 -16.67 -19.77 -8.21
CA LYS A 87 -17.37 -21.05 -8.28
C LYS A 87 -17.62 -21.46 -9.73
N GLU A 88 -18.20 -20.59 -10.54
CA GLU A 88 -18.45 -20.85 -11.97
C GLU A 88 -17.15 -21.13 -12.74
N LEU A 89 -16.10 -20.34 -12.51
CA LEU A 89 -14.82 -20.52 -13.17
C LEU A 89 -14.15 -21.84 -12.77
N SER A 90 -14.17 -22.19 -11.49
CA SER A 90 -13.59 -23.44 -11.00
C SER A 90 -14.27 -24.67 -11.62
N GLU A 91 -15.60 -24.67 -11.69
CA GLU A 91 -16.40 -25.72 -12.33
C GLU A 91 -16.18 -25.79 -13.85
N LYS A 92 -16.17 -24.62 -14.53
CA LYS A 92 -15.97 -24.50 -15.99
C LYS A 92 -14.62 -25.06 -16.43
N TYR A 93 -13.57 -24.73 -15.70
CA TYR A 93 -12.19 -25.12 -16.06
C TYR A 93 -11.70 -26.37 -15.32
N LYS A 94 -12.48 -26.89 -14.35
CA LYS A 94 -12.12 -28.01 -13.47
C LYS A 94 -10.74 -27.80 -12.82
N LYS A 95 -10.51 -26.60 -12.32
CA LYS A 95 -9.26 -26.18 -11.68
C LYS A 95 -9.52 -25.79 -10.25
N LYS A 96 -8.70 -26.31 -9.34
CA LYS A 96 -8.76 -25.94 -7.92
C LYS A 96 -8.36 -24.50 -7.75
N ILE A 97 -9.19 -23.70 -7.07
CA ILE A 97 -8.96 -22.28 -6.79
C ILE A 97 -8.98 -22.10 -5.27
N SER A 98 -7.92 -21.52 -4.74
CA SER A 98 -7.77 -21.21 -3.31
C SER A 98 -8.32 -19.83 -2.99
N LEU A 99 -9.19 -19.74 -1.98
CA LEU A 99 -9.88 -18.51 -1.60
C LEU A 99 -9.59 -18.13 -0.15
N LEU A 100 -9.46 -16.81 0.08
CA LEU A 100 -9.59 -16.18 1.39
C LEU A 100 -10.88 -15.35 1.40
N LEU A 101 -11.75 -15.59 2.38
CA LEU A 101 -12.99 -14.84 2.52
C LEU A 101 -12.72 -13.57 3.33
N ARG A 102 -12.87 -12.42 2.73
CA ARG A 102 -12.63 -11.14 3.41
C ARG A 102 -13.82 -10.77 4.27
N LEU A 103 -13.61 -10.75 5.59
CA LEU A 103 -14.61 -10.29 6.54
C LEU A 103 -14.75 -8.77 6.47
N THR A 104 -15.98 -8.26 6.41
CA THR A 104 -16.23 -6.81 6.41
C THR A 104 -15.84 -6.15 7.74
N ASN A 105 -15.35 -4.93 7.62
CA ASN A 105 -15.16 -4.00 8.74
C ASN A 105 -16.34 -3.01 8.91
N GLY A 106 -17.44 -3.20 8.14
CA GLY A 106 -18.60 -2.32 8.12
C GLY A 106 -18.55 -1.23 7.04
N SER A 107 -17.60 -1.31 6.10
CA SER A 107 -17.48 -0.40 4.94
C SER A 107 -17.84 -1.13 3.64
N GLN A 108 -17.44 -0.55 2.49
CA GLN A 108 -17.64 -1.15 1.16
C GLN A 108 -16.80 -2.43 0.91
N PHE A 109 -15.97 -2.84 1.86
CA PHE A 109 -15.07 -3.98 1.73
C PHE A 109 -15.58 -5.20 2.48
N GLY A 110 -15.43 -6.36 1.85
CA GLY A 110 -15.67 -7.66 2.45
C GLY A 110 -17.15 -8.04 2.58
N ILE A 111 -17.38 -9.26 3.02
CA ILE A 111 -18.70 -9.91 3.22
C ILE A 111 -19.01 -10.03 4.71
N ASN A 112 -20.29 -10.15 5.06
CA ASN A 112 -20.74 -10.30 6.45
C ASN A 112 -20.40 -11.68 7.01
N SER A 113 -20.34 -11.78 8.34
CA SER A 113 -20.04 -13.05 9.01
C SER A 113 -21.06 -14.15 8.74
N ASP A 114 -22.36 -13.81 8.60
CA ASP A 114 -23.41 -14.74 8.26
C ASP A 114 -23.29 -15.29 6.83
N GLU A 115 -22.85 -14.47 5.88
CA GLU A 115 -22.54 -14.89 4.51
C GLU A 115 -21.29 -15.78 4.48
N ILE A 116 -20.27 -15.49 5.29
CA ILE A 116 -19.11 -16.38 5.48
C ILE A 116 -19.55 -17.72 6.04
N GLU A 117 -20.39 -17.73 7.09
CA GLU A 117 -20.95 -18.95 7.66
C GLU A 117 -21.71 -19.78 6.63
N GLU A 118 -22.52 -19.12 5.77
CA GLU A 118 -23.25 -19.81 4.70
C GLU A 118 -22.30 -20.47 3.71
N ILE A 119 -21.27 -19.78 3.23
CA ILE A 119 -20.24 -20.34 2.33
C ILE A 119 -19.56 -21.54 2.98
N ILE A 120 -19.09 -21.39 4.22
CA ILE A 120 -18.37 -22.44 4.96
C ILE A 120 -19.28 -23.66 5.19
N SER A 121 -20.58 -23.46 5.48
CA SER A 121 -21.52 -24.56 5.67
C SER A 121 -21.69 -25.46 4.44
N LYS A 122 -21.52 -24.88 3.26
CA LYS A 122 -21.68 -25.53 1.96
C LYS A 122 -20.34 -25.91 1.28
N ARG A 123 -19.18 -25.67 1.93
CA ARG A 123 -17.86 -25.83 1.30
C ARG A 123 -17.62 -27.20 0.67
N ASN A 124 -18.17 -28.25 1.25
CA ASN A 124 -18.02 -29.62 0.75
C ASN A 124 -18.82 -29.90 -0.57
N GLU A 125 -19.68 -28.95 -0.98
CA GLU A 125 -20.39 -29.02 -2.25
C GLU A 125 -19.55 -28.45 -3.41
N PHE A 126 -18.43 -27.78 -3.11
CA PHE A 126 -17.58 -27.11 -4.09
C PHE A 126 -16.32 -27.92 -4.39
N GLU A 127 -16.39 -28.82 -5.38
CA GLU A 127 -15.31 -29.77 -5.70
C GLU A 127 -13.98 -29.08 -6.04
N TYR A 128 -14.05 -27.88 -6.66
CA TYR A 128 -12.88 -27.16 -7.17
C TYR A 128 -12.61 -25.84 -6.44
N LEU A 129 -13.25 -25.57 -5.31
CA LEU A 129 -12.93 -24.43 -4.45
C LEU A 129 -12.33 -24.89 -3.14
N ASP A 130 -11.27 -24.22 -2.73
CA ASP A 130 -10.61 -24.43 -1.46
C ASP A 130 -10.68 -23.13 -0.65
N VAL A 131 -11.45 -23.13 0.42
CA VAL A 131 -11.52 -21.97 1.31
C VAL A 131 -10.45 -22.13 2.36
N LEU A 132 -9.31 -21.43 2.20
CA LEU A 132 -8.16 -21.52 3.09
C LEU A 132 -8.43 -20.85 4.44
N GLY A 133 -9.18 -19.74 4.43
CA GLY A 133 -9.38 -19.00 5.67
C GLY A 133 -10.03 -17.64 5.47
N ILE A 134 -9.69 -16.75 6.37
CA ILE A 134 -10.28 -15.42 6.49
C ILE A 134 -9.22 -14.35 6.22
N GLN A 135 -9.58 -13.32 5.47
CA GLN A 135 -8.80 -12.10 5.34
C GLN A 135 -9.53 -10.93 6.01
N PHE A 136 -8.80 -10.04 6.67
CA PHE A 136 -9.38 -8.87 7.33
C PHE A 136 -8.45 -7.67 7.33
N PHE A 137 -9.00 -6.50 6.98
CA PHE A 137 -8.34 -5.21 7.11
C PHE A 137 -9.34 -4.13 7.53
N SER A 138 -8.97 -3.27 8.47
CA SER A 138 -9.87 -2.26 9.03
C SER A 138 -9.36 -0.82 8.99
N GLY A 139 -8.25 -0.58 8.32
CA GLY A 139 -7.67 0.75 8.17
C GLY A 139 -6.18 0.83 8.50
N THR A 140 -5.59 1.98 8.22
CA THR A 140 -4.14 2.26 8.31
C THR A 140 -3.80 3.15 9.51
N GLN A 141 -2.50 3.34 9.77
CA GLN A 141 -1.95 4.22 10.82
C GLN A 141 -2.50 3.89 12.23
N LYS A 142 -2.59 2.60 12.54
CA LYS A 142 -3.07 2.13 13.84
C LYS A 142 -1.94 2.12 14.87
N THR A 143 -2.06 2.96 15.88
CA THR A 143 -1.10 3.05 17.00
C THR A 143 -1.64 2.47 18.31
N SER A 144 -2.90 2.00 18.35
CA SER A 144 -3.58 1.56 19.56
C SER A 144 -3.62 0.04 19.67
N LEU A 145 -2.87 -0.56 20.58
CA LEU A 145 -2.97 -1.99 20.95
C LEU A 145 -4.38 -2.40 21.35
N LYS A 146 -5.15 -1.52 22.02
CA LYS A 146 -6.54 -1.79 22.38
C LYS A 146 -7.43 -1.99 21.15
N LYS A 147 -7.16 -1.26 20.06
CA LYS A 147 -7.88 -1.43 18.78
C LYS A 147 -7.50 -2.75 18.13
N LEU A 148 -6.20 -3.05 18.04
CA LEU A 148 -5.68 -4.31 17.51
C LEU A 148 -6.24 -5.50 18.29
N LYS A 149 -6.23 -5.44 19.64
CA LYS A 149 -6.81 -6.50 20.46
C LYS A 149 -8.27 -6.77 20.12
N ARG A 150 -9.11 -5.74 20.01
CA ARG A 150 -10.53 -5.94 19.67
C ARG A 150 -10.73 -6.60 18.30
N GLU A 151 -9.85 -6.30 17.34
CA GLU A 151 -9.90 -6.91 16.02
C GLU A 151 -9.47 -8.38 16.07
N ILE A 152 -8.39 -8.69 16.77
CA ILE A 152 -7.90 -10.06 16.95
C ILE A 152 -8.93 -10.89 17.75
N ASP A 153 -9.48 -10.37 18.85
CA ASP A 153 -10.53 -11.06 19.62
C ASP A 153 -11.77 -11.36 18.73
N LYS A 154 -12.18 -10.42 17.87
CA LYS A 154 -13.29 -10.60 16.91
C LYS A 154 -13.00 -11.73 15.93
N LEU A 155 -11.79 -11.77 15.38
CA LEU A 155 -11.38 -12.76 14.40
C LEU A 155 -11.23 -14.13 15.04
N ASP A 156 -10.61 -14.22 16.22
CA ASP A 156 -10.48 -15.47 16.98
C ASP A 156 -11.85 -16.08 17.30
N ASN A 157 -12.80 -15.27 17.79
CA ASN A 157 -14.16 -15.71 18.05
C ASN A 157 -14.88 -16.22 16.79
N LEU A 158 -14.69 -15.58 15.63
CA LEU A 158 -15.24 -16.06 14.36
C LEU A 158 -14.65 -17.41 13.99
N LEU A 159 -13.33 -17.58 14.08
CA LEU A 159 -12.67 -18.84 13.73
C LEU A 159 -13.10 -19.98 14.66
N ILE A 160 -13.24 -19.72 15.96
CA ILE A 160 -13.78 -20.67 16.93
C ILE A 160 -15.20 -21.08 16.57
N LEU A 161 -16.06 -20.10 16.29
CA LEU A 161 -17.46 -20.35 15.88
C LEU A 161 -17.53 -21.23 14.61
N LEU A 162 -16.71 -20.93 13.60
CA LEU A 162 -16.68 -21.72 12.35
C LEU A 162 -16.24 -23.16 12.62
N LYS A 163 -15.32 -23.39 13.53
CA LYS A 163 -14.88 -24.73 13.93
C LYS A 163 -15.98 -25.46 14.70
N GLU A 164 -16.57 -24.83 15.70
CA GLU A 164 -17.58 -25.48 16.56
C GLU A 164 -18.87 -25.79 15.82
N LYS A 165 -19.33 -24.90 14.94
CA LYS A 165 -20.63 -25.00 14.27
C LYS A 165 -20.57 -25.79 12.96
N TYR A 166 -19.48 -25.72 12.23
CA TYR A 166 -19.36 -26.26 10.88
C TYR A 166 -18.21 -27.26 10.70
N ASP A 167 -17.49 -27.58 11.77
CA ASP A 167 -16.26 -28.41 11.72
C ASP A 167 -15.27 -27.90 10.67
N TYR A 168 -15.15 -26.57 10.59
CA TYR A 168 -14.21 -25.91 9.70
C TYR A 168 -13.08 -25.28 10.48
N THR A 169 -11.87 -25.78 10.28
CA THR A 169 -10.65 -25.17 10.82
C THR A 169 -10.02 -24.35 9.71
N ALA A 170 -9.99 -23.02 9.86
CA ALA A 170 -9.28 -22.14 8.93
C ALA A 170 -7.78 -22.48 8.95
N GLU A 171 -7.21 -22.73 7.80
CA GLU A 171 -5.76 -22.95 7.65
C GLU A 171 -5.00 -21.64 7.87
N GLU A 172 -5.57 -20.51 7.44
CA GLU A 172 -4.92 -19.21 7.45
C GLU A 172 -5.85 -18.08 7.89
N LEU A 173 -5.26 -17.12 8.61
CA LEU A 173 -5.80 -15.79 8.84
C LEU A 173 -4.83 -14.78 8.23
N GLU A 174 -5.22 -14.15 7.12
CA GLU A 174 -4.50 -13.00 6.55
C GLU A 174 -5.02 -11.72 7.17
N TYR A 175 -4.16 -11.02 7.90
CA TYR A 175 -4.56 -9.85 8.69
C TYR A 175 -3.77 -8.61 8.28
N GLY A 176 -4.48 -7.61 7.75
CA GLY A 176 -3.93 -6.29 7.49
C GLY A 176 -3.82 -5.49 8.78
N THR A 177 -2.61 -5.42 9.33
CA THR A 177 -2.35 -4.77 10.61
C THR A 177 -2.64 -3.29 10.59
N GLY A 178 -2.39 -2.63 9.45
CA GLY A 178 -2.43 -1.18 9.33
C GLY A 178 -1.40 -0.48 10.20
N PHE A 179 -0.26 -1.11 10.46
CA PHE A 179 0.83 -0.52 11.24
C PHE A 179 1.23 0.85 10.70
N PRO A 180 1.56 1.78 11.60
CA PRO A 180 1.85 3.16 11.23
C PRO A 180 3.24 3.33 10.63
N ALA A 181 3.42 4.47 9.96
CA ALA A 181 4.71 5.05 9.64
C ALA A 181 4.76 6.49 10.13
N ALA A 182 5.88 6.91 10.69
CA ALA A 182 6.10 8.29 11.10
C ALA A 182 6.46 9.14 9.88
N TYR A 183 5.55 10.01 9.47
CA TYR A 183 5.76 10.94 8.36
C TYR A 183 6.18 12.32 8.81
N PHE A 184 5.83 12.70 10.03
CA PHE A 184 5.96 14.05 10.54
C PHE A 184 6.71 14.07 11.85
N LYS A 185 7.36 15.20 12.14
CA LYS A 185 8.10 15.39 13.39
C LYS A 185 7.24 15.26 14.64
N GLU A 186 5.95 15.53 14.49
CA GLU A 186 4.95 15.42 15.55
C GLU A 186 4.46 13.99 15.79
N ASP A 187 4.73 13.07 14.87
CA ASP A 187 4.28 11.68 15.00
C ASP A 187 5.12 10.96 16.08
N THR A 188 4.44 10.48 17.12
CA THR A 188 5.06 9.71 18.21
C THR A 188 4.60 8.27 18.11
N ILE A 189 5.49 7.39 17.64
CA ILE A 189 5.22 5.96 17.48
C ILE A 189 6.26 5.18 18.27
N ASN A 190 5.82 4.35 19.21
CA ASN A 190 6.68 3.38 19.87
C ASN A 190 6.49 2.02 19.17
N GLU A 191 7.30 1.78 18.15
CA GLU A 191 7.20 0.57 17.33
C GLU A 191 7.46 -0.70 18.15
N ASP A 192 8.44 -0.69 19.04
CA ASP A 192 8.79 -1.85 19.88
C ASP A 192 7.62 -2.25 20.78
N GLU A 193 6.97 -1.30 21.43
CA GLU A 193 5.80 -1.54 22.26
C GLU A 193 4.61 -2.03 21.43
N LEU A 194 4.38 -1.41 20.27
CA LEU A 194 3.26 -1.76 19.39
C LEU A 194 3.42 -3.17 18.82
N ILE A 195 4.58 -3.48 18.25
CA ILE A 195 4.84 -4.78 17.61
C ILE A 195 4.96 -5.87 18.67
N GLY A 196 5.65 -5.61 19.78
CA GLY A 196 5.78 -6.57 20.88
C GLY A 196 4.43 -6.89 21.53
N GLY A 197 3.60 -5.86 21.79
CA GLY A 197 2.26 -6.05 22.29
C GLY A 197 1.35 -6.77 21.30
N PHE A 198 1.46 -6.50 20.01
CA PHE A 198 0.71 -7.21 18.98
C PHE A 198 1.13 -8.69 18.88
N ALA A 199 2.41 -9.00 18.97
CA ALA A 199 2.90 -10.38 19.01
C ALA A 199 2.31 -11.18 20.18
N GLN A 200 2.14 -10.54 21.35
CA GLN A 200 1.45 -11.16 22.48
C GLN A 200 -0.01 -11.47 22.16
N LEU A 201 -0.73 -10.54 21.51
CA LEU A 201 -2.12 -10.78 21.11
C LEU A 201 -2.25 -11.99 20.18
N LEU A 202 -1.35 -12.16 19.21
CA LEU A 202 -1.33 -13.33 18.33
C LEU A 202 -1.10 -14.62 19.13
N ASN A 203 -0.19 -14.60 20.10
CA ASN A 203 0.08 -15.75 20.96
C ASN A 203 -1.10 -16.11 21.87
N GLU A 204 -1.96 -15.17 22.21
CA GLU A 204 -3.15 -15.38 23.05
C GLU A 204 -4.35 -15.95 22.26
N MET A 205 -4.34 -15.94 20.92
CA MET A 205 -5.41 -16.52 20.12
C MET A 205 -5.64 -18.00 20.46
N THR A 206 -6.89 -18.40 20.52
CA THR A 206 -7.31 -19.79 20.80
C THR A 206 -7.35 -20.65 19.56
N SER A 207 -7.78 -20.08 18.43
CA SER A 207 -7.99 -20.80 17.17
C SER A 207 -6.69 -21.24 16.48
N LYS A 208 -5.57 -20.54 16.73
CA LYS A 208 -4.22 -20.86 16.20
C LYS A 208 -4.16 -21.15 14.68
N PRO A 209 -4.72 -20.31 13.81
CA PRO A 209 -4.50 -20.42 12.37
C PRO A 209 -3.03 -20.05 12.04
N LYS A 210 -2.56 -20.40 10.84
CA LYS A 210 -1.38 -19.76 10.29
C LYS A 210 -1.67 -18.26 10.11
N ILE A 211 -0.79 -17.41 10.61
CA ILE A 211 -0.95 -15.96 10.49
C ILE A 211 -0.13 -15.45 9.31
N THR A 212 -0.77 -14.71 8.43
CA THR A 212 -0.10 -13.90 7.40
C THR A 212 -0.43 -12.43 7.65
N LEU A 213 0.58 -11.59 7.79
CA LEU A 213 0.40 -10.15 7.99
C LEU A 213 0.52 -9.41 6.66
N GLU A 214 -0.58 -8.76 6.27
CA GLU A 214 -0.59 -7.85 5.12
C GLU A 214 -0.01 -6.50 5.55
N LEU A 215 1.14 -6.15 4.98
CA LEU A 215 1.91 -4.95 5.28
C LEU A 215 2.23 -4.19 4.00
N GLY A 216 2.14 -2.88 4.03
CA GLY A 216 2.51 -2.02 2.91
C GLY A 216 3.26 -0.79 3.42
N ARG A 217 2.53 0.11 4.06
CA ARG A 217 3.03 1.39 4.56
C ARG A 217 4.21 1.25 5.50
N SER A 218 4.12 0.39 6.50
CA SER A 218 5.16 0.20 7.51
C SER A 218 6.48 -0.37 6.95
N ILE A 219 6.42 -1.10 5.82
CA ILE A 219 7.61 -1.57 5.13
C ILE A 219 8.17 -0.45 4.23
N ALA A 220 7.33 0.12 3.36
CA ALA A 220 7.79 0.95 2.25
C ALA A 220 8.07 2.41 2.64
N ALA A 221 7.43 2.98 3.68
CA ALA A 221 7.51 4.42 3.95
C ALA A 221 8.94 4.92 4.12
N ILE A 222 9.70 4.25 4.97
CA ILE A 222 11.05 4.69 5.36
C ILE A 222 12.11 4.47 4.28
N CYS A 223 11.84 3.63 3.27
CA CYS A 223 12.82 3.36 2.21
C CYS A 223 12.89 4.45 1.15
N GLY A 224 11.91 5.37 1.08
CA GLY A 224 11.84 6.38 0.04
C GLY A 224 12.30 7.75 0.47
N LYS A 225 13.04 8.42 -0.42
CA LYS A 225 13.43 9.82 -0.33
C LYS A 225 13.07 10.53 -1.63
N TYR A 226 12.52 11.74 -1.51
CA TYR A 226 12.19 12.58 -2.65
C TYR A 226 13.09 13.80 -2.68
N TYR A 227 13.72 14.03 -3.82
CA TYR A 227 14.65 15.15 -4.05
C TYR A 227 14.04 16.15 -5.04
N THR A 228 14.10 17.43 -4.70
CA THR A 228 13.57 18.52 -5.54
C THR A 228 14.44 19.74 -5.41
N HIS A 229 14.63 20.50 -6.53
CA HIS A 229 15.47 21.71 -6.53
C HIS A 229 14.66 22.93 -6.12
N ILE A 230 15.31 23.83 -5.41
CA ILE A 230 14.79 25.17 -5.16
C ILE A 230 15.00 25.99 -6.44
N VAL A 231 13.90 26.44 -7.04
CA VAL A 231 13.93 27.19 -8.32
C VAL A 231 13.65 28.68 -8.16
N ASP A 232 13.06 29.07 -7.03
CA ASP A 232 12.80 30.49 -6.72
C ASP A 232 12.68 30.70 -5.21
N LYS A 233 13.04 31.92 -4.75
CA LYS A 233 12.85 32.34 -3.35
C LYS A 233 12.34 33.79 -3.32
N LYS A 234 11.40 34.09 -2.42
CA LYS A 234 10.82 35.42 -2.27
C LYS A 234 10.28 35.67 -0.88
N CYS A 235 10.20 36.93 -0.54
CA CYS A 235 9.52 37.39 0.68
C CYS A 235 8.31 38.23 0.30
N ASN A 236 7.12 37.82 0.75
CA ASN A 236 5.87 38.52 0.55
C ASN A 236 5.25 38.87 1.90
N LYS A 237 5.12 40.15 2.21
CA LYS A 237 4.50 40.65 3.46
C LYS A 237 5.17 40.09 4.73
N GLY A 238 6.49 39.89 4.67
CA GLY A 238 7.26 39.38 5.81
C GLY A 238 7.30 37.83 5.93
N GLU A 239 6.64 37.10 5.04
CA GLU A 239 6.69 35.64 4.96
C GLU A 239 7.63 35.20 3.84
N ASN A 240 8.54 34.28 4.15
CA ASN A 240 9.48 33.73 3.18
C ASN A 240 8.89 32.49 2.50
N TYR A 241 9.07 32.41 1.18
CA TYR A 241 8.60 31.33 0.33
C TYR A 241 9.72 30.77 -0.53
N LEU A 242 9.87 29.47 -0.53
CA LEU A 242 10.66 28.71 -1.50
C LEU A 242 9.70 28.06 -2.51
N LEU A 243 10.05 28.14 -3.77
CA LEU A 243 9.38 27.36 -4.82
C LEU A 243 10.33 26.25 -5.25
N VAL A 244 9.80 25.04 -5.33
CA VAL A 244 10.55 23.87 -5.82
C VAL A 244 10.03 23.43 -7.19
N ASP A 245 10.86 22.71 -7.96
CA ASP A 245 10.50 22.21 -9.31
C ASP A 245 9.44 21.10 -9.29
N GLY A 246 9.24 20.44 -8.12
CA GLY A 246 8.19 19.46 -7.89
C GLY A 246 6.97 20.05 -7.18
N GLY A 247 6.33 19.23 -6.33
CA GLY A 247 5.16 19.64 -5.55
C GLY A 247 4.23 18.46 -5.25
N MET A 248 2.97 18.77 -4.95
CA MET A 248 1.94 17.75 -4.66
C MET A 248 1.57 16.88 -5.88
N ASN A 249 2.08 17.18 -7.05
CA ASN A 249 2.03 16.31 -8.23
C ASN A 249 3.04 15.17 -8.17
N HIS A 250 4.09 15.30 -7.36
CA HIS A 250 5.14 14.31 -7.18
C HIS A 250 4.98 13.53 -5.89
N ILE A 251 4.66 14.20 -4.77
CA ILE A 251 4.50 13.57 -3.47
C ILE A 251 3.31 14.13 -2.67
N VAL A 252 2.62 13.23 -1.98
CA VAL A 252 1.60 13.57 -0.98
C VAL A 252 1.79 12.69 0.25
N TYR A 253 1.96 13.30 1.42
CA TYR A 253 2.01 12.55 2.67
C TYR A 253 0.60 12.23 3.20
N TYR A 254 0.38 10.99 3.58
CA TYR A 254 -0.87 10.60 4.22
C TYR A 254 -1.18 11.42 5.48
N GLY A 255 -2.39 11.97 5.53
CA GLY A 255 -2.82 12.81 6.65
C GLY A 255 -2.28 14.23 6.66
N GLN A 256 -1.54 14.66 5.61
CA GLN A 256 -1.18 16.05 5.40
C GLN A 256 -2.38 16.85 4.87
N HIS A 257 -2.63 17.99 5.46
CA HIS A 257 -3.62 18.93 4.98
C HIS A 257 -3.05 20.35 5.09
N MET A 258 -2.96 21.07 3.95
CA MET A 258 -2.47 22.45 3.90
C MET A 258 -1.13 22.67 4.64
N ALA A 259 -0.24 21.68 4.62
CA ALA A 259 1.05 21.71 5.31
C ALA A 259 0.95 22.01 6.82
N MET A 260 -0.06 21.48 7.51
CA MET A 260 -0.26 21.67 8.95
C MET A 260 0.73 20.89 9.80
N LYS A 261 1.34 19.82 9.25
CA LYS A 261 2.37 19.01 9.92
C LYS A 261 3.72 19.17 9.22
N GLN A 262 4.80 19.01 9.97
CA GLN A 262 6.16 19.16 9.47
C GLN A 262 6.76 17.81 9.02
N PRO A 263 6.95 17.56 7.69
CA PRO A 263 7.61 16.35 7.24
C PRO A 263 9.10 16.36 7.64
N TYR A 264 9.69 15.17 7.71
CA TYR A 264 11.13 15.05 7.83
C TYR A 264 11.78 15.51 6.52
N LEU A 265 12.66 16.48 6.60
CA LEU A 265 13.39 16.99 5.44
C LEU A 265 14.75 17.56 5.84
N SER A 266 15.64 17.64 4.86
CA SER A 266 16.96 18.30 4.97
C SER A 266 17.31 19.00 3.67
N VAL A 267 18.30 19.89 3.72
CA VAL A 267 18.92 20.49 2.53
C VAL A 267 20.20 19.73 2.27
N CYS A 268 20.33 19.16 1.09
CA CYS A 268 21.47 18.32 0.73
C CYS A 268 22.78 19.10 0.79
N GLY A 269 23.75 18.53 1.53
CA GLY A 269 25.07 19.15 1.75
C GLY A 269 25.10 20.23 2.82
N LYS A 270 23.95 20.55 3.46
CA LYS A 270 23.82 21.55 4.52
C LYS A 270 23.17 21.00 5.81
N GLU A 271 23.16 19.66 5.97
CA GLU A 271 22.44 18.96 7.04
C GLU A 271 22.90 19.35 8.45
N THR A 272 24.16 19.78 8.59
CA THR A 272 24.77 20.18 9.87
C THR A 272 24.88 21.69 10.08
N GLU A 273 24.46 22.48 9.10
CA GLU A 273 24.49 23.93 9.19
C GLU A 273 23.40 24.47 10.12
N PRO A 274 23.64 25.58 10.82
CA PRO A 274 22.63 26.18 11.68
C PRO A 274 21.48 26.73 10.83
N CYS A 275 20.25 26.45 11.27
CA CYS A 275 19.07 27.07 10.68
C CYS A 275 19.03 28.57 10.96
N THR A 276 18.87 29.39 9.94
CA THR A 276 18.92 30.84 10.00
C THR A 276 17.58 31.52 9.82
N GLU A 277 16.73 30.94 8.97
CA GLU A 277 15.46 31.54 8.57
C GLU A 277 14.33 30.51 8.52
N SER A 278 13.10 30.99 8.61
CA SER A 278 11.88 30.18 8.49
C SER A 278 11.28 30.35 7.09
N TRP A 279 10.91 29.24 6.46
CA TRP A 279 10.45 29.17 5.08
C TRP A 279 9.14 28.39 4.93
N ASN A 280 8.30 28.84 3.98
CA ASN A 280 7.19 28.07 3.46
C ASN A 280 7.61 27.42 2.13
N ILE A 281 7.57 26.11 2.03
CA ILE A 281 8.00 25.35 0.84
C ILE A 281 6.77 25.08 -0.02
N CYS A 282 6.74 25.68 -1.20
CA CYS A 282 5.64 25.55 -2.18
C CYS A 282 6.12 24.80 -3.42
N GLY A 283 5.23 24.02 -4.00
CA GLY A 283 5.51 23.31 -5.25
C GLY A 283 5.35 24.20 -6.48
N SER A 284 5.45 23.58 -7.64
CA SER A 284 5.43 24.23 -8.96
C SER A 284 4.03 24.37 -9.57
N LEU A 285 2.99 23.94 -8.86
CA LEU A 285 1.62 23.96 -9.39
C LEU A 285 0.94 25.32 -9.16
N CYS A 286 0.11 25.73 -10.12
CA CYS A 286 -0.76 26.90 -9.99
C CYS A 286 -1.97 26.57 -9.09
N SER A 287 -1.68 26.20 -7.83
CA SER A 287 -2.67 25.82 -6.82
C SER A 287 -2.26 26.38 -5.46
N MET A 288 -3.21 27.00 -4.75
CA MET A 288 -2.98 27.47 -3.37
C MET A 288 -2.71 26.33 -2.39
N ASN A 289 -3.08 25.10 -2.76
CA ASN A 289 -2.89 23.92 -1.92
C ASN A 289 -1.50 23.28 -2.11
N ASP A 290 -0.72 23.73 -3.11
CA ASP A 290 0.61 23.20 -3.38
C ASP A 290 1.66 23.79 -2.43
N ILE A 291 1.45 23.52 -1.13
CA ILE A 291 2.34 23.85 -0.04
C ILE A 291 2.71 22.54 0.64
N ILE A 292 4.01 22.19 0.59
CA ILE A 292 4.50 20.91 1.12
C ILE A 292 4.81 21.06 2.62
N ALA A 293 5.40 22.18 3.01
CA ALA A 293 5.74 22.46 4.41
C ALA A 293 5.62 23.95 4.71
N LYS A 294 5.26 24.31 5.94
CA LYS A 294 5.14 25.70 6.42
C LYS A 294 6.05 25.94 7.58
N GLN A 295 6.61 27.16 7.61
CA GLN A 295 7.41 27.68 8.72
C GLN A 295 8.53 26.72 9.15
N ILE A 296 9.18 26.09 8.16
CA ILE A 296 10.32 25.21 8.39
C ILE A 296 11.57 26.05 8.57
N SER A 297 12.29 25.83 9.67
CA SER A 297 13.60 26.45 9.87
C SER A 297 14.64 25.73 9.01
N LEU A 298 15.32 26.49 8.14
CA LEU A 298 16.33 25.97 7.21
C LEU A 298 17.65 26.73 7.39
N PRO A 299 18.80 26.13 6.97
CA PRO A 299 20.09 26.86 6.87
C PRO A 299 20.00 27.98 5.83
N ASP A 300 21.10 28.63 5.54
CA ASP A 300 21.15 29.59 4.44
C ASP A 300 20.88 28.91 3.10
N ILE A 301 19.89 29.42 2.36
CA ILE A 301 19.31 28.77 1.17
C ILE A 301 19.65 29.59 -0.08
N GLU A 302 20.09 28.86 -1.13
CA GLU A 302 20.31 29.42 -2.46
C GLU A 302 19.41 28.74 -3.50
N ILE A 303 19.12 29.45 -4.60
CA ILE A 303 18.47 28.86 -5.78
C ILE A 303 19.42 27.82 -6.37
N GLY A 304 18.89 26.61 -6.63
CA GLY A 304 19.68 25.46 -7.05
C GLY A 304 19.98 24.47 -5.92
N ASP A 305 19.81 24.85 -4.66
CA ASP A 305 19.88 23.89 -3.55
C ASP A 305 18.83 22.79 -3.71
N VAL A 306 19.13 21.60 -3.19
CA VAL A 306 18.26 20.44 -3.23
C VAL A 306 17.67 20.16 -1.86
N ILE A 307 16.35 20.06 -1.79
CA ILE A 307 15.65 19.59 -0.59
C ILE A 307 15.39 18.09 -0.74
N CYS A 308 15.74 17.34 0.29
CA CYS A 308 15.40 15.93 0.45
C CYS A 308 14.23 15.80 1.42
N PHE A 309 13.10 15.26 0.97
CA PHE A 309 11.98 14.85 1.80
C PHE A 309 12.12 13.37 2.12
N GLU A 310 12.01 13.00 3.40
CA GLU A 310 12.18 11.63 3.87
C GLU A 310 10.84 10.90 4.04
N ASN A 311 10.89 9.57 4.21
CA ASN A 311 9.74 8.71 4.45
C ASN A 311 8.67 8.79 3.34
N THR A 312 9.10 8.96 2.08
CA THR A 312 8.22 9.10 0.92
C THR A 312 7.96 7.78 0.18
N GLY A 313 8.46 6.65 0.70
CA GLY A 313 8.46 5.38 -0.01
C GLY A 313 7.10 4.68 -0.13
N ALA A 314 6.10 5.05 0.69
CA ALA A 314 4.80 4.38 0.66
C ALA A 314 3.67 5.33 0.21
N TYR A 315 3.04 5.02 -0.93
CA TYR A 315 1.90 5.74 -1.52
C TYR A 315 2.19 7.18 -1.94
N CYS A 316 3.15 7.86 -1.33
CA CYS A 316 3.38 9.31 -1.51
C CYS A 316 3.48 9.73 -2.98
N MET A 317 4.07 8.89 -3.83
CA MET A 317 4.22 9.16 -5.26
C MET A 317 2.94 8.85 -6.06
N THR A 318 2.14 7.88 -5.63
CA THR A 318 1.00 7.35 -6.41
C THR A 318 -0.34 7.97 -6.02
N GLU A 319 -0.47 8.49 -4.80
CA GLU A 319 -1.69 9.18 -4.33
C GLU A 319 -1.73 10.68 -4.71
N GLY A 320 -0.70 11.19 -5.38
CA GLY A 320 -0.61 12.58 -5.85
C GLY A 320 -1.47 12.87 -7.09
N ILE A 321 -1.58 14.16 -7.40
CA ILE A 321 -2.33 14.66 -8.59
C ILE A 321 -1.41 14.74 -9.81
N SER A 322 -0.74 13.65 -10.14
CA SER A 322 0.37 13.59 -11.13
C SER A 322 0.04 14.12 -12.51
N LEU A 323 -1.25 14.14 -12.93
CA LEU A 323 -1.65 14.64 -14.25
C LEU A 323 -2.03 16.13 -14.28
N PHE A 324 -2.09 16.79 -13.10
CA PHE A 324 -2.47 18.19 -13.05
C PHE A 324 -1.42 19.10 -13.71
N LEU A 325 -1.87 20.02 -14.53
CA LEU A 325 -1.05 20.93 -15.35
C LEU A 325 -0.11 20.25 -16.35
N SER A 326 -0.25 18.94 -16.57
CA SER A 326 0.62 18.16 -17.47
C SER A 326 2.11 18.32 -17.13
N ARG A 327 2.43 18.39 -15.82
CA ARG A 327 3.82 18.40 -15.32
C ARG A 327 4.39 17.01 -15.40
N ASP A 328 5.68 16.90 -15.69
CA ASP A 328 6.38 15.63 -15.79
C ASP A 328 6.43 14.91 -14.45
N ILE A 329 6.40 13.58 -14.50
CA ILE A 329 6.61 12.73 -13.32
C ILE A 329 8.13 12.49 -13.17
N PRO A 330 8.70 12.54 -11.95
CA PRO A 330 10.12 12.40 -11.73
C PRO A 330 10.63 10.98 -12.01
N SER A 331 11.92 10.84 -12.28
CA SER A 331 12.61 9.55 -12.34
C SER A 331 12.59 8.85 -10.98
N VAL A 332 12.65 7.51 -11.00
CA VAL A 332 12.77 6.67 -9.81
C VAL A 332 14.06 5.87 -9.87
N TYR A 333 14.81 5.91 -8.79
CA TYR A 333 16.07 5.19 -8.64
C TYR A 333 16.02 4.29 -7.41
N ILE A 334 16.55 3.09 -7.54
CA ILE A 334 16.85 2.20 -6.42
C ILE A 334 18.33 2.36 -6.08
N LYS A 335 18.63 2.69 -4.83
CA LYS A 335 19.97 2.67 -4.29
C LYS A 335 20.30 1.27 -3.84
N LYS A 336 21.31 0.65 -4.45
CA LYS A 336 21.79 -0.67 -4.11
C LYS A 336 22.71 -0.63 -2.88
N GLU A 337 22.96 -1.78 -2.27
CA GLU A 337 23.82 -1.92 -1.09
C GLU A 337 25.26 -1.45 -1.35
N ASP A 338 25.78 -1.66 -2.57
CA ASP A 338 27.11 -1.18 -3.00
C ASP A 338 27.19 0.35 -3.20
N GLY A 339 26.08 1.06 -2.99
CA GLY A 339 25.97 2.51 -3.15
C GLY A 339 25.68 2.96 -4.58
N THR A 340 25.57 2.06 -5.56
CA THR A 340 25.17 2.40 -6.92
C THR A 340 23.68 2.71 -7.01
N TYR A 341 23.27 3.41 -8.08
CA TYR A 341 21.88 3.75 -8.34
C TYR A 341 21.42 3.11 -9.64
N LEU A 342 20.32 2.37 -9.57
CA LEU A 342 19.62 1.81 -10.71
C LEU A 342 18.41 2.68 -11.05
N CYS A 343 18.35 3.26 -12.24
CA CYS A 343 17.14 3.91 -12.73
C CYS A 343 16.10 2.85 -13.08
N VAL A 344 14.98 2.82 -12.37
CA VAL A 344 13.89 1.87 -12.57
C VAL A 344 12.69 2.51 -13.29
N ARG A 345 12.66 3.82 -13.38
CA ARG A 345 11.73 4.60 -14.21
C ARG A 345 12.39 5.93 -14.57
N ASP A 346 12.44 6.25 -15.87
CA ASP A 346 12.79 7.58 -16.34
C ASP A 346 11.69 8.59 -16.02
N SER A 347 12.01 9.88 -16.10
CA SER A 347 11.00 10.94 -16.06
C SER A 347 9.98 10.73 -17.20
N PHE A 348 8.71 11.04 -16.92
CA PHE A 348 7.64 10.79 -17.88
C PHE A 348 6.84 12.07 -18.17
N GLU A 349 6.71 12.40 -19.45
CA GLU A 349 5.97 13.56 -19.95
C GLU A 349 4.46 13.30 -19.91
N THR A 350 3.77 13.82 -18.89
CA THR A 350 2.34 13.56 -18.68
C THR A 350 1.43 14.24 -19.70
N PHE A 351 1.93 15.26 -20.47
CA PHE A 351 1.12 15.89 -21.51
C PHE A 351 0.64 14.89 -22.56
N ASN A 352 1.37 13.80 -22.76
CA ASN A 352 0.98 12.71 -23.66
C ASN A 352 -0.32 12.03 -23.25
N LEU A 353 -0.64 12.00 -21.94
CA LEU A 353 -1.88 11.46 -21.38
C LEU A 353 -3.02 12.48 -21.43
N ASN A 354 -2.71 13.78 -21.40
CA ASN A 354 -3.69 14.87 -21.34
C ASN A 354 -4.01 15.51 -22.70
N LYS A 355 -3.22 15.20 -23.73
CA LYS A 355 -3.49 15.75 -25.07
C LYS A 355 -4.68 15.05 -25.72
N PRO A 356 -5.62 15.81 -26.34
CA PRO A 356 -6.74 15.22 -27.05
C PRO A 356 -6.25 14.51 -28.32
N ASN A 357 -6.79 13.34 -28.59
CA ASN A 357 -6.53 12.58 -29.81
C ASN A 357 -7.67 12.84 -30.79
N TYR A 358 -7.59 13.94 -31.56
CA TYR A 358 -8.57 14.22 -32.60
C TYR A 358 -8.33 13.20 -33.75
N ARG A 359 -9.23 12.22 -33.86
CA ARG A 359 -9.33 11.46 -35.11
C ARG A 359 -9.86 12.45 -36.15
N LYS A 360 -9.09 12.74 -37.21
CA LYS A 360 -9.64 13.42 -38.39
C LYS A 360 -10.78 12.53 -38.89
N GLU A 361 -12.00 13.08 -38.92
CA GLU A 361 -13.09 12.43 -39.64
C GLU A 361 -12.58 12.27 -41.08
N THR A 362 -12.38 11.06 -41.50
CA THR A 362 -12.17 10.74 -42.92
C THR A 362 -13.53 10.86 -43.55
N ASN A 363 -13.76 12.01 -44.28
CA ASN A 363 -14.91 12.20 -45.16
C ASN A 363 -14.94 11.13 -46.25
#